data_3da6406e22b007a2667ba56ae6e85966
#
_entry.id   3da6406e22b007a2667ba56ae6e85966
#
_cell.length_a   1.000
_cell.length_b   1.000
_cell.length_c   1.000
_cell.angle_alpha   90.00
_cell.angle_beta   90.00
_cell.angle_gamma   90.00
#
_symmetry.space_group_name_H-M   'P 1'
#
loop_
_entity.id
_entity.type
_entity.pdbx_description
1 polymer ?
#
loop_
_entity_poly.entity_id
_entity_poly.type
_entity_poly.pdbx_seq_one_letter_code
_entity_poly.pdbx_strand_id
1 'polypeptide(L)'
;MKFVDQIEYVTNFDIYMGWRKRYCGIFKAEVDGVTFYFIDNEQYFGRPGLYGYDDDYERFAFFDFAVLELISHLNIKPDVLQLNDWQTAMIAMLYKERYCYYDYYQNIKIVFTIHNILFQGKADPKLLEEYFALDSYLYYN
;
A
#
# COMPACT_ATOMS: atom_id res chain seq x y z
N MET A 1 0.55 -18.30 -16.51
CA MET A 1 1.48 -17.68 -15.53
C MET A 1 2.43 -18.78 -15.07
N LYS A 2 3.74 -18.64 -15.21
CA LYS A 2 4.72 -19.71 -14.90
C LYS A 2 4.87 -20.10 -13.41
N PHE A 3 4.23 -19.36 -12.50
CA PHE A 3 4.48 -19.47 -11.04
C PHE A 3 3.21 -19.67 -10.20
N VAL A 4 2.07 -19.98 -10.81
CA VAL A 4 0.78 -20.13 -10.08
C VAL A 4 0.85 -21.26 -9.04
N ASP A 5 1.59 -22.33 -9.33
CA ASP A 5 1.74 -23.49 -8.43
C ASP A 5 2.67 -23.23 -7.22
N GLN A 6 3.29 -22.04 -7.16
CA GLN A 6 4.22 -21.64 -6.10
C GLN A 6 3.62 -20.58 -5.15
N ILE A 7 2.40 -20.10 -5.46
CA ILE A 7 1.72 -19.07 -4.65
C ILE A 7 0.95 -19.76 -3.53
N GLU A 8 1.29 -19.45 -2.29
CA GLU A 8 0.62 -19.97 -1.11
C GLU A 8 -0.13 -18.87 -0.35
N TYR A 9 -1.29 -19.21 0.19
CA TYR A 9 -2.03 -18.35 1.09
C TYR A 9 -1.32 -18.25 2.44
N VAL A 10 -1.20 -17.03 2.97
CA VAL A 10 -0.51 -16.77 4.24
C VAL A 10 -1.51 -16.40 5.34
N THR A 11 -2.29 -15.36 5.13
CA THR A 11 -3.23 -14.82 6.11
C THR A 11 -4.20 -13.84 5.46
N ASN A 12 -5.14 -13.32 6.25
CA ASN A 12 -5.95 -12.17 5.88
C ASN A 12 -6.21 -11.28 7.10
N PHE A 13 -6.56 -10.04 6.82
CA PHE A 13 -6.98 -9.04 7.80
C PHE A 13 -7.88 -8.00 7.12
N ASP A 14 -8.48 -7.13 7.90
CA ASP A 14 -9.29 -6.04 7.37
C ASP A 14 -8.48 -4.73 7.33
N ILE A 15 -8.61 -4.00 6.23
CA ILE A 15 -8.09 -2.64 6.08
C ILE A 15 -9.22 -1.64 6.34
N TYR A 16 -8.93 -0.66 7.17
CA TYR A 16 -9.84 0.45 7.49
C TYR A 16 -9.33 1.74 6.83
N MET A 17 -10.13 2.29 5.90
CA MET A 17 -9.86 3.54 5.20
C MET A 17 -11.03 4.49 5.40
N GLY A 18 -10.87 5.52 6.22
CA GLY A 18 -12.00 6.35 6.64
C GLY A 18 -13.13 5.48 7.21
N TRP A 19 -14.30 5.53 6.61
CA TRP A 19 -15.47 4.72 6.99
C TRP A 19 -15.51 3.33 6.34
N ARG A 20 -14.58 3.05 5.42
CA ARG A 20 -14.55 1.81 4.66
C ARG A 20 -13.83 0.71 5.41
N LYS A 21 -14.42 -0.47 5.40
CA LYS A 21 -13.78 -1.72 5.82
C LYS A 21 -13.63 -2.63 4.61
N ARG A 22 -12.40 -3.10 4.34
CA ARG A 22 -12.09 -3.92 3.16
C ARG A 22 -11.26 -5.14 3.56
N TYR A 23 -11.63 -6.29 3.02
CA TYR A 23 -10.85 -7.52 3.14
C TYR A 23 -9.50 -7.36 2.45
N CYS A 24 -8.45 -7.89 3.07
CA CYS A 24 -7.10 -7.96 2.54
C CYS A 24 -6.55 -9.38 2.73
N GLY A 25 -6.46 -10.14 1.66
CA GLY A 25 -5.78 -11.44 1.64
C GLY A 25 -4.30 -11.25 1.33
N ILE A 26 -3.47 -12.09 1.95
CA ILE A 26 -2.03 -12.10 1.69
C ILE A 26 -1.62 -13.48 1.19
N PHE A 27 -0.99 -13.48 0.03
CA PHE A 27 -0.33 -14.64 -0.53
C PHE A 27 1.17 -14.38 -0.64
N LYS A 28 1.97 -15.42 -0.71
CA LYS A 28 3.40 -15.30 -0.97
C LYS A 28 3.90 -16.32 -1.98
N ALA A 29 5.02 -16.01 -2.60
CA ALA A 29 5.83 -16.94 -3.38
C ALA A 29 7.31 -16.60 -3.20
N GLU A 30 8.18 -17.60 -3.34
CA GLU A 30 9.62 -17.39 -3.42
C GLU A 30 10.11 -17.65 -4.84
N VAL A 31 10.85 -16.69 -5.39
CA VAL A 31 11.47 -16.82 -6.72
C VAL A 31 12.90 -16.32 -6.65
N ASP A 32 13.85 -17.16 -6.98
CA ASP A 32 15.29 -16.85 -7.00
C ASP A 32 15.81 -16.23 -5.69
N GLY A 33 15.30 -16.71 -4.54
CA GLY A 33 15.69 -16.23 -3.21
C GLY A 33 15.04 -14.91 -2.80
N VAL A 34 14.08 -14.41 -3.57
CA VAL A 34 13.28 -13.23 -3.24
C VAL A 34 11.88 -13.66 -2.84
N THR A 35 11.42 -13.18 -1.70
CA THR A 35 10.03 -13.38 -1.24
C THR A 35 9.13 -12.30 -1.83
N PHE A 36 8.12 -12.74 -2.57
CA PHE A 36 7.06 -11.89 -3.10
C PHE A 36 5.82 -12.03 -2.23
N TYR A 37 5.26 -10.93 -1.79
CA TYR A 37 3.94 -10.87 -1.14
C TYR A 37 2.93 -10.26 -2.10
N PHE A 38 1.77 -10.90 -2.20
CA PHE A 38 0.66 -10.45 -3.03
C PHE A 38 -0.49 -10.03 -2.14
N ILE A 39 -0.97 -8.83 -2.35
CA ILE A 39 -2.15 -8.28 -1.69
C ILE A 39 -3.35 -8.64 -2.55
N ASP A 40 -4.26 -9.44 -2.00
CA ASP A 40 -5.46 -9.89 -2.67
C ASP A 40 -6.69 -9.13 -2.18
N ASN A 41 -7.38 -8.54 -3.14
CA ASN A 41 -8.72 -8.00 -3.02
C ASN A 41 -9.36 -8.02 -4.40
N GLU A 42 -10.34 -8.92 -4.60
CA GLU A 42 -10.96 -9.11 -5.91
C GLU A 42 -11.66 -7.85 -6.42
N GLN A 43 -12.29 -7.07 -5.53
CA GLN A 43 -12.96 -5.82 -5.90
C GLN A 43 -12.00 -4.81 -6.53
N TYR A 44 -10.78 -4.69 -5.98
CA TYR A 44 -9.81 -3.70 -6.44
C TYR A 44 -8.86 -4.23 -7.50
N PHE A 45 -8.47 -5.51 -7.42
CA PHE A 45 -7.39 -6.05 -8.25
C PHE A 45 -7.81 -7.17 -9.20
N GLY A 46 -9.03 -7.73 -9.05
CA GLY A 46 -9.59 -8.71 -9.98
C GLY A 46 -10.07 -8.10 -11.30
N ARG A 47 -9.25 -7.26 -11.95
CA ARG A 47 -9.59 -6.47 -13.13
C ARG A 47 -8.61 -6.69 -14.28
N PRO A 48 -9.04 -6.50 -15.54
CA PRO A 48 -8.18 -6.70 -16.71
C PRO A 48 -6.99 -5.74 -16.81
N GLY A 49 -7.16 -4.48 -16.34
CA GLY A 49 -6.15 -3.43 -16.42
C GLY A 49 -5.46 -3.19 -15.09
N LEU A 50 -4.24 -2.66 -15.15
CA LEU A 50 -3.46 -2.33 -13.96
C LEU A 50 -3.89 -1.00 -13.32
N TYR A 51 -4.36 -0.03 -14.11
CA TYR A 51 -4.80 1.30 -13.70
C TYR A 51 -5.66 1.95 -14.79
N GLY A 52 -6.20 3.16 -14.52
CA GLY A 52 -7.07 3.89 -15.44
C GLY A 52 -8.55 3.72 -15.11
N TYR A 53 -8.87 3.37 -13.87
CA TYR A 53 -10.23 3.26 -13.35
C TYR A 53 -10.59 4.48 -12.52
N ASP A 54 -11.88 4.82 -12.45
CA ASP A 54 -12.37 5.96 -11.69
C ASP A 54 -12.05 5.88 -10.18
N ASP A 55 -11.88 4.66 -9.67
CA ASP A 55 -11.54 4.38 -8.27
C ASP A 55 -10.04 4.08 -8.03
N ASP A 56 -9.16 4.45 -8.95
CA ASP A 56 -7.71 4.20 -8.80
C ASP A 56 -7.15 4.78 -7.49
N TYR A 57 -7.61 5.95 -7.05
CA TYR A 57 -7.16 6.55 -5.80
C TYR A 57 -7.60 5.74 -4.58
N GLU A 58 -8.83 5.20 -4.57
CA GLU A 58 -9.32 4.35 -3.48
C GLU A 58 -8.55 3.03 -3.43
N ARG A 59 -8.35 2.38 -4.58
CA ARG A 59 -7.66 1.09 -4.62
C ARG A 59 -6.17 1.19 -4.27
N PHE A 60 -5.49 2.26 -4.65
CA PHE A 60 -4.10 2.48 -4.25
C PHE A 60 -3.98 2.96 -2.81
N ALA A 61 -4.94 3.72 -2.29
CA ALA A 61 -5.03 3.99 -0.85
C ALA A 61 -5.17 2.68 -0.05
N PHE A 62 -6.04 1.77 -0.51
CA PHE A 62 -6.13 0.42 0.09
C PHE A 62 -4.79 -0.30 0.06
N PHE A 63 -4.08 -0.28 -1.07
CA PHE A 63 -2.77 -0.91 -1.21
C PHE A 63 -1.75 -0.34 -0.22
N ASP A 64 -1.72 0.99 -0.07
CA ASP A 64 -0.78 1.69 0.80
C ASP A 64 -0.98 1.31 2.28
N PHE A 65 -2.23 1.25 2.75
CA PHE A 65 -2.53 0.72 4.07
C PHE A 65 -2.16 -0.76 4.19
N ALA A 66 -2.51 -1.56 3.20
CA ALA A 66 -2.27 -3.01 3.22
C ALA A 66 -0.77 -3.33 3.33
N VAL A 67 0.11 -2.57 2.67
CA VAL A 67 1.57 -2.73 2.78
C VAL A 67 2.04 -2.49 4.21
N LEU A 68 1.59 -1.42 4.85
CA LEU A 68 1.99 -1.12 6.23
C LEU A 68 1.43 -2.15 7.22
N GLU A 69 0.17 -2.51 7.11
CA GLU A 69 -0.45 -3.54 7.97
C GLU A 69 0.20 -4.92 7.77
N LEU A 70 0.52 -5.31 6.53
CA LEU A 70 1.20 -6.56 6.22
C LEU A 70 2.51 -6.70 6.99
N ILE A 71 3.30 -5.63 7.08
CA ILE A 71 4.59 -5.62 7.76
C ILE A 71 4.44 -6.11 9.21
N SER A 72 3.47 -5.58 9.95
CA SER A 72 3.24 -5.96 11.34
C SER A 72 2.59 -7.34 11.47
N HIS A 73 1.61 -7.67 10.63
CA HIS A 73 0.90 -8.95 10.67
C HIS A 73 1.82 -10.14 10.39
N LEU A 74 2.81 -9.96 9.51
CA LEU A 74 3.79 -11.00 9.18
C LEU A 74 5.09 -10.91 9.99
N ASN A 75 5.17 -9.99 10.95
CA ASN A 75 6.37 -9.74 11.74
C ASN A 75 7.62 -9.49 10.88
N ILE A 76 7.44 -8.82 9.74
CA ILE A 76 8.53 -8.39 8.87
C ILE A 76 9.12 -7.10 9.46
N LYS A 77 10.43 -7.04 9.62
CA LYS A 77 11.13 -5.86 10.14
C LYS A 77 12.09 -5.31 9.09
N PRO A 78 11.60 -4.55 8.12
CA PRO A 78 12.45 -4.01 7.07
C PRO A 78 13.31 -2.85 7.61
N ASP A 79 14.55 -2.77 7.20
CA ASP A 79 15.39 -1.59 7.41
C ASP A 79 14.99 -0.45 6.47
N VAL A 80 14.53 -0.81 5.27
CA VAL A 80 14.16 0.13 4.20
C VAL A 80 12.86 -0.31 3.53
N LEU A 81 11.96 0.65 3.32
CA LEU A 81 10.83 0.55 2.41
C LEU A 81 11.13 1.36 1.15
N GLN A 82 11.31 0.67 0.03
CA GLN A 82 11.41 1.33 -1.27
C GLN A 82 10.04 1.42 -1.91
N LEU A 83 9.60 2.64 -2.14
CA LEU A 83 8.33 2.98 -2.76
C LEU A 83 8.57 3.31 -4.24
N ASN A 84 7.67 2.88 -5.10
CA ASN A 84 7.81 3.08 -6.54
C ASN A 84 6.57 3.77 -7.11
N ASP A 85 6.78 4.95 -7.69
CA ASP A 85 5.79 5.80 -8.33
C ASP A 85 4.62 6.22 -7.43
N TRP A 86 3.69 7.00 -7.99
CA TRP A 86 2.61 7.64 -7.25
C TRP A 86 1.67 6.65 -6.54
N GLN A 87 1.55 5.42 -7.06
CA GLN A 87 0.69 4.38 -6.51
C GLN A 87 1.10 3.93 -5.09
N THR A 88 2.33 4.21 -4.69
CA THR A 88 2.87 3.86 -3.37
C THR A 88 3.28 5.07 -2.55
N ALA A 89 3.08 6.28 -3.08
CA ALA A 89 3.59 7.51 -2.46
C ALA A 89 3.00 7.79 -1.08
N MET A 90 1.71 7.43 -0.88
CA MET A 90 1.02 7.69 0.37
C MET A 90 1.51 6.81 1.53
N ILE A 91 2.22 5.72 1.26
CA ILE A 91 2.89 4.93 2.31
C ILE A 91 3.85 5.82 3.12
N ALA A 92 4.61 6.71 2.45
CA ALA A 92 5.53 7.61 3.12
C ALA A 92 4.81 8.57 4.08
N MET A 93 3.67 9.12 3.63
CA MET A 93 2.85 10.03 4.44
C MET A 93 2.19 9.30 5.61
N LEU A 94 1.55 8.15 5.35
CA LEU A 94 0.96 7.30 6.38
C LEU A 94 1.99 6.89 7.42
N TYR A 95 3.16 6.47 7.00
CA TYR A 95 4.26 6.11 7.89
C TYR A 95 4.61 7.27 8.81
N LYS A 96 4.86 8.45 8.24
CA LYS A 96 5.24 9.65 9.00
C LYS A 96 4.14 10.11 9.98
N GLU A 97 2.88 10.11 9.56
CA GLU A 97 1.78 10.70 10.32
C GLU A 97 1.15 9.72 11.34
N ARG A 98 1.36 8.41 11.17
CA ARG A 98 0.71 7.40 12.01
C ARG A 98 1.62 6.29 12.49
N TYR A 99 2.28 5.59 11.56
CA TYR A 99 2.94 4.32 11.88
C TYR A 99 4.27 4.49 12.61
N CYS A 100 5.05 5.52 12.32
CA CYS A 100 6.37 5.74 12.96
C CYS A 100 6.31 5.92 14.47
N TYR A 101 5.15 6.19 15.05
CA TYR A 101 4.95 6.33 16.50
C TYR A 101 4.81 4.99 17.24
N TYR A 102 4.58 3.91 16.53
CA TYR A 102 4.54 2.57 17.12
C TYR A 102 5.92 1.96 17.12
N ASP A 103 6.32 1.36 18.23
CA ASP A 103 7.65 0.76 18.43
C ASP A 103 8.04 -0.22 17.31
N TYR A 104 7.05 -0.91 16.78
CA TYR A 104 7.23 -1.90 15.72
C TYR A 104 7.80 -1.30 14.43
N TYR A 105 7.42 -0.05 14.09
CA TYR A 105 7.79 0.62 12.84
C TYR A 105 8.97 1.58 13.00
N GLN A 106 9.52 1.71 14.20
CA GLN A 106 10.64 2.61 14.44
C GLN A 106 11.85 2.20 13.60
N ASN A 107 12.58 3.21 13.13
CA ASN A 107 13.82 3.09 12.37
C ASN A 107 13.71 2.62 10.91
N ILE A 108 12.52 2.35 10.39
CA ILE A 108 12.34 2.08 8.96
C ILE A 108 12.70 3.33 8.14
N LYS A 109 13.58 3.17 7.17
CA LYS A 109 13.91 4.24 6.22
C LYS A 109 13.04 4.12 4.98
N ILE A 110 12.60 5.28 4.46
CA ILE A 110 11.77 5.30 3.25
C ILE A 110 12.58 5.89 2.11
N VAL A 111 12.60 5.18 0.99
CA VAL A 111 13.17 5.63 -0.28
C VAL A 111 12.04 5.68 -1.31
N PHE A 112 11.82 6.83 -1.91
CA PHE A 112 10.82 7.00 -2.95
C PHE A 112 11.47 7.14 -4.32
N THR A 113 11.09 6.28 -5.26
CA THR A 113 11.61 6.22 -6.62
C THR A 113 10.53 6.62 -7.61
N ILE A 114 10.84 7.59 -8.47
CA ILE A 114 9.95 8.03 -9.55
C ILE A 114 10.52 7.50 -10.87
N HIS A 115 9.81 6.58 -11.50
CA HIS A 115 10.21 6.02 -12.80
C HIS A 115 9.74 6.87 -13.97
N ASN A 116 8.58 7.52 -13.83
CA ASN A 116 8.01 8.38 -14.86
C ASN A 116 7.35 9.63 -14.26
N ILE A 117 8.04 10.76 -14.34
CA ILE A 117 7.58 12.05 -13.79
C ILE A 117 6.30 12.59 -14.46
N LEU A 118 5.93 12.10 -15.63
CA LEU A 118 4.69 12.52 -16.29
C LEU A 118 3.43 11.97 -15.59
N PHE A 119 3.55 10.87 -14.84
CA PHE A 119 2.46 10.26 -14.09
C PHE A 119 2.65 10.53 -12.59
N GLN A 120 2.04 11.61 -12.11
CA GLN A 120 2.25 12.12 -10.75
C GLN A 120 1.13 11.78 -9.77
N GLY A 121 0.04 11.12 -10.21
CA GLY A 121 -1.09 10.78 -9.36
C GLY A 121 -1.75 12.01 -8.71
N LYS A 122 -1.86 13.12 -9.46
CA LYS A 122 -2.50 14.35 -8.94
C LYS A 122 -3.97 14.12 -8.69
N ALA A 123 -4.42 14.39 -7.49
CA ALA A 123 -5.76 14.15 -7.01
C ALA A 123 -6.34 15.35 -6.27
N ASP A 124 -7.66 15.36 -6.03
CA ASP A 124 -8.28 16.34 -5.13
C ASP A 124 -7.75 16.06 -3.71
N PRO A 125 -7.25 17.07 -3.02
CA PRO A 125 -6.76 16.93 -1.64
C PRO A 125 -7.78 16.42 -0.63
N LYS A 126 -9.06 16.57 -0.90
CA LYS A 126 -10.13 15.98 -0.08
C LYS A 126 -10.00 14.46 0.06
N LEU A 127 -9.33 13.80 -0.90
CA LEU A 127 -9.07 12.38 -0.82
C LEU A 127 -8.13 12.01 0.35
N LEU A 128 -7.30 12.96 0.83
CA LEU A 128 -6.50 12.77 2.04
C LEU A 128 -7.40 12.58 3.27
N GLU A 129 -8.46 13.37 3.37
CA GLU A 129 -9.43 13.25 4.46
C GLU A 129 -10.28 11.98 4.28
N GLU A 130 -10.75 11.74 3.06
CA GLU A 130 -11.69 10.67 2.76
C GLU A 130 -11.09 9.26 2.94
N TYR A 131 -9.88 9.03 2.42
CA TYR A 131 -9.27 7.71 2.45
C TYR A 131 -8.28 7.54 3.59
N PHE A 132 -7.50 8.58 3.87
CA PHE A 132 -6.39 8.49 4.82
C PHE A 132 -6.73 9.08 6.19
N ALA A 133 -7.87 9.80 6.33
CA ALA A 133 -8.23 10.60 7.49
C ALA A 133 -7.07 11.49 7.96
N LEU A 134 -6.39 12.11 6.99
CA LEU A 134 -5.36 13.12 7.19
C LEU A 134 -5.94 14.48 6.84
N ASP A 135 -5.63 15.49 7.65
CA ASP A 135 -6.09 16.85 7.41
C ASP A 135 -5.40 17.43 6.17
N SER A 136 -6.17 17.67 5.12
CA SER A 136 -5.66 18.19 3.84
C SER A 136 -4.99 19.56 3.99
N TYR A 137 -5.43 20.38 4.94
CA TYR A 137 -4.88 21.72 5.20
C TYR A 137 -3.40 21.69 5.59
N LEU A 138 -2.93 20.63 6.26
CA LEU A 138 -1.53 20.49 6.68
C LEU A 138 -0.56 20.38 5.49
N TYR A 139 -1.06 20.12 4.29
CA TYR A 139 -0.24 19.85 3.09
C TYR A 139 -0.39 20.90 1.99
N TYR A 140 -1.11 22.00 2.27
CA TYR A 140 -1.37 23.08 1.31
C TYR A 140 -0.54 24.34 1.49
N ASN A 141 0.31 24.41 2.52
CA ASN A 141 1.12 25.59 2.83
C ASN A 141 2.57 25.42 2.43
#